data_c04291a3a8ce9c4cbadc58cda42813b2
#
_entry.id   c04291a3a8ce9c4cbadc58cda42813b2
#
_cell.length_a   1.000
_cell.length_b   1.000
_cell.length_c   1.000
_cell.angle_alpha   90.00
_cell.angle_beta   90.00
_cell.angle_gamma   90.00
#
_symmetry.space_group_name_H-M   'P 1'
#
loop_
_entity.id
_entity.type
_entity.pdbx_description
1 polymer ?
#
loop_
_entity_poly.entity_id
_entity_poly.type
_entity_poly.pdbx_seq_one_letter_code
_entity_poly.pdbx_strand_id
1 'polypeptide(L)'
;RQVILFNGQGGEYSGELVNVKKNRVSVSISTFIACDRESPLKIHLAIGVSRGDRMDWVIQKATELGVTAITPLFTERTEVKLNAERLKKKTRHWQHVAISACEQCQRTLVPLVNPAMPLEQWVVADNHSLKLVLHHRTKRNLGEFCNTNSLVSLLVGPEGGLSDSEIDLSLNSGFEPLTLGPRVLRTETA
;
A
#
# COMPACT_ATOMS: atom_id res chain seq x y z
N ARG A 1 -31.78 12.53 -4.44
CA ARG A 1 -30.42 12.93 -4.86
C ARG A 1 -29.69 11.70 -5.36
N GLN A 2 -29.11 11.77 -6.57
CA GLN A 2 -28.30 10.71 -7.11
C GLN A 2 -26.95 10.62 -6.43
N VAL A 3 -26.44 9.40 -6.26
CA VAL A 3 -25.14 9.07 -5.68
C VAL A 3 -24.52 7.91 -6.45
N ILE A 4 -23.21 7.87 -6.45
CA ILE A 4 -22.43 6.73 -6.95
C ILE A 4 -21.81 6.05 -5.72
N LEU A 5 -21.90 4.73 -5.68
CA LEU A 5 -21.36 3.90 -4.61
C LEU A 5 -20.42 2.85 -5.20
N PHE A 6 -19.45 2.39 -4.42
CA PHE A 6 -18.65 1.22 -4.74
C PHE A 6 -18.49 0.36 -3.47
N ASN A 7 -18.21 -0.92 -3.66
CA ASN A 7 -18.09 -1.89 -2.57
C ASN A 7 -16.65 -2.36 -2.31
N GLY A 8 -15.69 -1.78 -3.04
CA GLY A 8 -14.27 -2.15 -2.94
C GLY A 8 -13.87 -3.39 -3.72
N GLN A 9 -14.77 -3.97 -4.52
CA GLN A 9 -14.56 -5.20 -5.28
C GLN A 9 -14.62 -5.00 -6.81
N GLY A 10 -14.59 -3.75 -7.23
CA GLY A 10 -14.68 -3.35 -8.63
C GLY A 10 -16.06 -2.91 -9.07
N GLY A 11 -16.09 -2.03 -10.08
CA GLY A 11 -17.31 -1.42 -10.59
C GLY A 11 -17.98 -0.42 -9.66
N GLU A 12 -18.99 0.24 -10.15
CA GLU A 12 -19.75 1.28 -9.48
C GLU A 12 -21.25 0.97 -9.49
N TYR A 13 -21.96 1.49 -8.51
CA TYR A 13 -23.40 1.38 -8.40
C TYR A 13 -24.03 2.77 -8.43
N SER A 14 -24.87 3.03 -9.41
CA SER A 14 -25.74 4.21 -9.40
C SER A 14 -26.92 3.98 -8.46
N GLY A 15 -27.27 4.99 -7.68
CA GLY A 15 -28.41 4.91 -6.79
C GLY A 15 -28.97 6.27 -6.43
N GLU A 16 -30.10 6.25 -5.76
CA GLU A 16 -30.78 7.44 -5.27
C GLU A 16 -30.96 7.38 -3.75
N LEU A 17 -30.67 8.50 -3.07
CA LEU A 17 -30.94 8.66 -1.65
C LEU A 17 -32.44 8.61 -1.40
N VAL A 18 -32.90 7.58 -0.69
CA VAL A 18 -34.32 7.40 -0.35
C VAL A 18 -34.63 7.97 1.02
N ASN A 19 -33.73 7.77 1.98
CA ASN A 19 -33.93 8.22 3.36
C ASN A 19 -32.61 8.62 4.01
N VAL A 20 -32.60 9.76 4.66
CA VAL A 20 -31.44 10.26 5.38
C VAL A 20 -31.85 10.58 6.81
N LYS A 21 -31.35 9.82 7.77
CA LYS A 21 -31.49 10.02 9.21
C LYS A 21 -30.12 10.28 9.83
N LYS A 22 -30.07 10.81 11.04
CA LYS A 22 -28.83 11.18 11.75
C LYS A 22 -27.74 10.09 11.70
N ASN A 23 -28.13 8.82 11.82
CA ASN A 23 -27.16 7.69 11.90
C ASN A 23 -27.43 6.62 10.84
N ARG A 24 -28.25 6.89 9.84
CA ARG A 24 -28.60 5.91 8.81
C ARG A 24 -28.98 6.59 7.50
N VAL A 25 -28.36 6.14 6.43
CA VAL A 25 -28.71 6.54 5.07
C VAL A 25 -29.19 5.28 4.33
N SER A 26 -30.28 5.42 3.58
CA SER A 26 -30.78 4.37 2.68
C SER A 26 -30.67 4.85 1.25
N VAL A 27 -30.11 3.99 0.41
CA VAL A 27 -29.93 4.24 -1.02
C VAL A 27 -30.65 3.14 -1.79
N SER A 28 -31.45 3.50 -2.77
CA SER A 28 -31.99 2.56 -3.74
C SER A 28 -30.99 2.41 -4.89
N ILE A 29 -30.46 1.22 -5.08
CA ILE A 29 -29.54 0.93 -6.19
C ILE A 29 -30.35 0.72 -7.46
N SER A 30 -29.95 1.41 -8.53
CA SER A 30 -30.60 1.31 -9.84
C SER A 30 -29.80 0.48 -10.85
N THR A 31 -28.48 0.67 -10.91
CA THR A 31 -27.65 0.06 -11.96
C THR A 31 -26.24 -0.21 -11.44
N PHE A 32 -25.69 -1.34 -11.88
CA PHE A 32 -24.25 -1.62 -11.76
C PHE A 32 -23.54 -1.20 -13.04
N ILE A 33 -22.42 -0.51 -12.93
CA ILE A 33 -21.58 -0.04 -14.02
C ILE A 33 -20.23 -0.71 -13.87
N ALA A 34 -19.87 -1.59 -14.79
CA ALA A 34 -18.55 -2.18 -14.86
C ALA A 34 -17.56 -1.09 -15.29
N CYS A 35 -16.63 -0.76 -14.43
CA CYS A 35 -15.52 0.16 -14.73
C CYS A 35 -14.24 -0.38 -14.09
N ASP A 36 -13.15 -0.26 -14.83
CA ASP A 36 -11.81 -0.60 -14.38
C ASP A 36 -10.91 0.62 -14.57
N ARG A 37 -10.32 1.10 -13.45
CA ARG A 37 -9.36 2.21 -13.42
C ARG A 37 -8.03 1.75 -12.84
N GLU A 38 -7.83 0.43 -12.74
CA GLU A 38 -6.66 -0.13 -12.11
C GLU A 38 -5.47 -0.20 -13.08
N SER A 39 -4.27 -0.08 -12.50
CA SER A 39 -3.04 -0.38 -13.25
C SER A 39 -2.98 -1.88 -13.59
N PRO A 40 -2.51 -2.26 -14.79
CA PRO A 40 -2.21 -3.65 -15.09
C PRO A 40 -1.06 -4.19 -14.22
N LEU A 41 -0.16 -3.31 -13.74
CA LEU A 41 0.89 -3.66 -12.81
C LEU A 41 0.35 -3.72 -11.39
N LYS A 42 0.49 -4.89 -10.76
CA LYS A 42 0.05 -5.11 -9.38
C LYS A 42 1.23 -4.99 -8.43
N ILE A 43 1.19 -3.99 -7.58
CA ILE A 43 2.26 -3.71 -6.62
C ILE A 43 1.78 -4.03 -5.21
N HIS A 44 2.54 -4.88 -4.51
CA HIS A 44 2.47 -5.06 -3.07
C HIS A 44 3.55 -4.19 -2.42
N LEU A 45 3.15 -3.13 -1.75
CA LEU A 45 4.06 -2.25 -1.03
C LEU A 45 4.28 -2.77 0.39
N ALA A 46 5.51 -3.16 0.70
CA ALA A 46 5.95 -3.46 2.05
C ALA A 46 6.81 -2.32 2.56
N ILE A 47 6.40 -1.69 3.67
CA ILE A 47 7.02 -0.45 4.09
C ILE A 47 7.24 -0.39 5.60
N GLY A 48 8.43 0.02 6.00
CA GLY A 48 8.74 0.27 7.42
C GLY A 48 7.76 1.27 8.04
N VAL A 49 7.21 0.92 9.21
CA VAL A 49 6.23 1.79 9.90
C VAL A 49 6.87 3.14 10.21
N SER A 50 6.32 4.18 9.61
CA SER A 50 6.72 5.57 9.81
C SER A 50 6.00 6.22 10.99
N ARG A 51 6.61 7.27 11.57
CA ARG A 51 6.05 8.02 12.70
C ARG A 51 4.89 8.94 12.31
N GLY A 52 3.96 9.10 13.24
CA GLY A 52 2.87 10.09 13.17
C GLY A 52 2.00 9.90 11.92
N ASP A 53 1.69 11.01 11.27
CA ASP A 53 0.79 11.08 10.12
C ASP A 53 1.47 10.70 8.78
N ARG A 54 2.78 10.47 8.78
CA ARG A 54 3.52 10.08 7.56
C ARG A 54 3.03 8.76 7.00
N MET A 55 2.74 7.78 7.88
CA MET A 55 2.20 6.51 7.42
C MET A 55 0.83 6.65 6.77
N ASP A 56 -0.02 7.55 7.28
CA ASP A 56 -1.32 7.86 6.69
C ASP A 56 -1.13 8.47 5.29
N TRP A 57 -0.18 9.38 5.15
CA TRP A 57 0.16 9.99 3.86
C TRP A 57 0.70 8.98 2.85
N VAL A 58 1.60 8.08 3.28
CA VAL A 58 2.10 6.98 2.44
C VAL A 58 0.96 6.11 1.94
N ILE A 59 0.07 5.68 2.83
CA ILE A 59 -1.07 4.82 2.47
C ILE A 59 -1.99 5.53 1.49
N GLN A 60 -2.28 6.80 1.73
CA GLN A 60 -3.08 7.62 0.84
C GLN A 60 -2.46 7.67 -0.56
N LYS A 61 -1.18 8.06 -0.67
CA LYS A 61 -0.53 8.24 -1.97
C LYS A 61 -0.27 6.90 -2.68
N ALA A 62 0.12 5.87 -1.97
CA ALA A 62 0.25 4.53 -2.54
C ALA A 62 -1.09 4.01 -3.10
N THR A 63 -2.19 4.28 -2.39
CA THR A 63 -3.54 3.94 -2.88
C THR A 63 -3.88 4.72 -4.14
N GLU A 64 -3.68 6.03 -4.17
CA GLU A 64 -3.91 6.88 -5.35
C GLU A 64 -3.07 6.43 -6.56
N LEU A 65 -1.85 5.95 -6.32
CA LEU A 65 -0.92 5.45 -7.36
C LEU A 65 -1.18 4.01 -7.80
N GLY A 66 -2.15 3.32 -7.22
CA GLY A 66 -2.61 2.03 -7.72
C GLY A 66 -2.03 0.80 -7.05
N VAL A 67 -1.43 0.88 -5.85
CA VAL A 67 -1.01 -0.34 -5.14
C VAL A 67 -2.20 -1.27 -4.88
N THR A 68 -1.95 -2.57 -4.85
CA THR A 68 -2.99 -3.59 -4.61
C THR A 68 -2.99 -4.10 -3.16
N ALA A 69 -1.85 -4.03 -2.49
CA ALA A 69 -1.73 -4.38 -1.08
C ALA A 69 -0.63 -3.54 -0.41
N ILE A 70 -0.79 -3.30 0.89
CA ILE A 70 0.21 -2.60 1.71
C ILE A 70 0.46 -3.44 2.96
N THR A 71 1.72 -3.76 3.25
CA THR A 71 2.12 -4.42 4.51
C THR A 71 3.06 -3.51 5.29
N PRO A 72 2.61 -2.93 6.40
CA PRO A 72 3.49 -2.21 7.31
C PRO A 72 4.48 -3.16 7.98
N LEU A 73 5.75 -2.79 8.07
CA LEU A 73 6.80 -3.64 8.61
C LEU A 73 7.45 -3.03 9.85
N PHE A 74 7.72 -3.89 10.84
CA PHE A 74 8.65 -3.57 11.92
C PHE A 74 10.07 -3.94 11.49
N THR A 75 10.95 -2.96 11.47
CA THR A 75 12.37 -3.07 11.11
C THR A 75 13.22 -2.68 12.32
N GLU A 76 14.54 -2.98 12.28
CA GLU A 76 15.46 -2.61 13.35
C GLU A 76 15.41 -1.11 13.70
N ARG A 77 15.22 -0.26 12.67
CA ARG A 77 15.20 1.20 12.83
C ARG A 77 13.79 1.76 12.92
N THR A 78 12.79 0.91 13.10
CA THR A 78 11.42 1.36 13.38
C THR A 78 11.34 1.86 14.82
N GLU A 79 11.10 3.15 15.00
CA GLU A 79 11.01 3.77 16.33
C GLU A 79 9.63 3.63 16.97
N VAL A 80 8.64 3.16 16.22
CA VAL A 80 7.25 3.02 16.67
C VAL A 80 7.07 1.69 17.40
N LYS A 81 6.84 1.75 18.72
CA LYS A 81 6.49 0.58 19.52
C LYS A 81 4.98 0.52 19.73
N LEU A 82 4.34 -0.49 19.18
CA LEU A 82 2.90 -0.71 19.31
C LEU A 82 2.64 -2.04 20.03
N ASN A 83 1.77 -2.03 21.02
CA ASN A 83 1.21 -3.27 21.54
C ASN A 83 0.12 -3.81 20.58
N ALA A 84 -0.27 -5.06 20.76
CA ALA A 84 -1.21 -5.75 19.87
C ALA A 84 -2.55 -4.99 19.69
N GLU A 85 -3.08 -4.40 20.74
CA GLU A 85 -4.34 -3.66 20.68
C GLU A 85 -4.21 -2.36 19.86
N ARG A 86 -3.15 -1.60 20.12
CA ARG A 86 -2.84 -0.37 19.36
C ARG A 86 -2.56 -0.68 17.91
N LEU A 87 -1.84 -1.78 17.64
CA LEU A 87 -1.57 -2.23 16.29
C LEU A 87 -2.87 -2.53 15.53
N LYS A 88 -3.79 -3.27 16.14
CA LYS A 88 -5.10 -3.57 15.53
C LYS A 88 -5.91 -2.30 15.24
N LYS A 89 -5.89 -1.31 16.16
CA LYS A 89 -6.52 0.00 15.95
C LYS A 89 -5.87 0.77 14.80
N LYS A 90 -4.53 0.77 14.71
CA LYS A 90 -3.79 1.44 13.64
C LYS A 90 -4.03 0.78 12.28
N THR A 91 -3.99 -0.55 12.17
CA THR A 91 -4.29 -1.26 10.92
C THR A 91 -5.70 -0.92 10.41
N ARG A 92 -6.68 -0.88 11.31
CA ARG A 92 -8.04 -0.48 10.95
C ARG A 92 -8.08 0.99 10.47
N HIS A 93 -7.40 1.89 11.15
CA HIS A 93 -7.30 3.29 10.75
C HIS A 93 -6.67 3.41 9.35
N TRP A 94 -5.56 2.74 9.10
CA TRP A 94 -4.89 2.74 7.80
C TRP A 94 -5.77 2.17 6.67
N GLN A 95 -6.55 1.12 6.96
CA GLN A 95 -7.53 0.63 5.99
C GLN A 95 -8.60 1.68 5.67
N HIS A 96 -9.05 2.47 6.65
CA HIS A 96 -9.98 3.59 6.39
C HIS A 96 -9.32 4.71 5.57
N VAL A 97 -8.04 5.01 5.78
CA VAL A 97 -7.29 5.96 4.94
C VAL A 97 -7.27 5.48 3.47
N ALA A 98 -7.00 4.19 3.24
CA ALA A 98 -7.05 3.61 1.90
C ALA A 98 -8.45 3.71 1.27
N ILE A 99 -9.51 3.44 2.02
CA ILE A 99 -10.90 3.59 1.55
C ILE A 99 -11.17 5.04 1.15
N SER A 100 -10.84 6.01 2.01
CA SER A 100 -11.05 7.44 1.72
C SER A 100 -10.22 7.92 0.53
N ALA A 101 -9.02 7.38 0.33
CA ALA A 101 -8.22 7.65 -0.86
C ALA A 101 -8.90 7.10 -2.13
N CYS A 102 -9.47 5.89 -2.09
CA CYS A 102 -10.25 5.33 -3.19
C CYS A 102 -11.48 6.19 -3.51
N GLU A 103 -12.21 6.67 -2.48
CA GLU A 103 -13.35 7.57 -2.67
C GLU A 103 -12.96 8.85 -3.42
N GLN A 104 -11.80 9.41 -3.08
CA GLN A 104 -11.31 10.65 -3.68
C GLN A 104 -10.78 10.42 -5.11
N CYS A 105 -9.96 9.37 -5.35
CA CYS A 105 -9.34 9.10 -6.64
C CYS A 105 -10.21 8.23 -7.57
N GLN A 106 -11.42 7.86 -7.13
CA GLN A 106 -12.39 7.06 -7.88
C GLN A 106 -11.92 5.64 -8.21
N ARG A 107 -11.01 5.07 -7.43
CA ARG A 107 -10.71 3.64 -7.51
C ARG A 107 -11.88 2.84 -6.95
N THR A 108 -12.21 1.74 -7.61
CA THR A 108 -13.28 0.84 -7.20
C THR A 108 -12.80 -0.45 -6.55
N LEU A 109 -11.49 -0.71 -6.62
CA LEU A 109 -10.81 -1.77 -5.86
C LEU A 109 -10.04 -1.14 -4.70
N VAL A 110 -10.39 -1.52 -3.48
CA VAL A 110 -9.71 -1.03 -2.27
C VAL A 110 -8.50 -1.90 -1.99
N PRO A 111 -7.28 -1.33 -1.89
CA PRO A 111 -6.10 -2.11 -1.54
C PRO A 111 -6.22 -2.65 -0.11
N LEU A 112 -5.72 -3.87 0.10
CA LEU A 112 -5.68 -4.48 1.42
C LEU A 112 -4.52 -3.90 2.24
N VAL A 113 -4.81 -3.37 3.41
CA VAL A 113 -3.78 -3.04 4.40
C VAL A 113 -3.65 -4.21 5.37
N ASN A 114 -2.56 -4.96 5.21
CA ASN A 114 -2.26 -6.12 6.03
C ASN A 114 -1.92 -5.72 7.48
N PRO A 115 -2.09 -6.63 8.45
CA PRO A 115 -1.52 -6.45 9.79
C PRO A 115 0.00 -6.22 9.70
N ALA A 116 0.51 -5.28 10.50
CA ALA A 116 1.95 -5.06 10.54
C ALA A 116 2.67 -6.27 11.15
N MET A 117 3.84 -6.60 10.58
CA MET A 117 4.62 -7.78 10.95
C MET A 117 6.13 -7.50 10.89
N PRO A 118 6.98 -8.34 11.52
CA PRO A 118 8.44 -8.22 11.39
C PRO A 118 8.89 -8.37 9.93
N LEU A 119 9.88 -7.56 9.52
CA LEU A 119 10.45 -7.60 8.17
C LEU A 119 10.96 -8.99 7.82
N GLU A 120 11.66 -9.65 8.73
CA GLU A 120 12.26 -10.97 8.52
C GLU A 120 11.20 -12.02 8.15
N GLN A 121 10.05 -11.97 8.80
CA GLN A 121 8.95 -12.89 8.52
C GLN A 121 8.34 -12.62 7.14
N TRP A 122 8.16 -11.35 6.80
CA TRP A 122 7.55 -10.97 5.54
C TRP A 122 8.46 -11.31 4.34
N VAL A 123 9.75 -10.99 4.43
CA VAL A 123 10.74 -11.22 3.36
C VAL A 123 10.85 -12.70 2.99
N VAL A 124 10.82 -13.60 3.98
CA VAL A 124 10.88 -15.05 3.77
C VAL A 124 9.58 -15.62 3.20
N ALA A 125 8.44 -15.05 3.60
CA ALA A 125 7.12 -15.51 3.17
C ALA A 125 6.72 -14.99 1.78
N ASP A 126 7.35 -13.93 1.30
CA ASP A 126 7.01 -13.32 0.02
C ASP A 126 7.45 -14.19 -1.17
N ASN A 127 6.49 -14.49 -2.04
CA ASN A 127 6.67 -15.38 -3.21
C ASN A 127 6.32 -14.70 -4.55
N HIS A 128 6.27 -13.36 -4.59
CA HIS A 128 6.02 -12.62 -5.82
C HIS A 128 7.14 -12.83 -6.84
N SER A 129 6.79 -12.71 -8.12
CA SER A 129 7.71 -12.99 -9.22
C SER A 129 8.85 -11.99 -9.38
N LEU A 130 8.60 -10.73 -9.02
CA LEU A 130 9.62 -9.69 -8.95
C LEU A 130 9.60 -9.07 -7.56
N LYS A 131 10.75 -9.10 -6.90
CA LYS A 131 10.94 -8.55 -5.56
C LYS A 131 12.00 -7.47 -5.61
N LEU A 132 11.63 -6.26 -5.26
CA LEU A 132 12.50 -5.08 -5.30
C LEU A 132 12.67 -4.49 -3.91
N VAL A 133 13.89 -4.14 -3.53
CA VAL A 133 14.17 -3.39 -2.31
C VAL A 133 14.79 -2.04 -2.67
N LEU A 134 14.20 -0.95 -2.17
CA LEU A 134 14.77 0.37 -2.37
C LEU A 134 16.06 0.52 -1.56
N HIS A 135 17.17 0.69 -2.30
CA HIS A 135 18.51 0.78 -1.73
C HIS A 135 19.33 1.84 -2.45
N HIS A 136 19.58 2.96 -1.79
CA HIS A 136 20.24 4.14 -2.39
C HIS A 136 21.70 3.92 -2.81
N ARG A 137 22.35 2.84 -2.35
CA ARG A 137 23.76 2.52 -2.70
C ARG A 137 23.88 1.63 -3.94
N THR A 138 22.78 1.22 -4.57
CA THR A 138 22.82 0.49 -5.83
C THR A 138 22.84 1.43 -7.03
N LYS A 139 23.30 0.93 -8.17
CA LYS A 139 23.21 1.62 -9.46
C LYS A 139 22.07 1.09 -10.33
N ARG A 140 21.39 0.02 -9.90
CA ARG A 140 20.30 -0.59 -10.67
C ARG A 140 19.07 0.31 -10.64
N ASN A 141 18.51 0.56 -11.80
CA ASN A 141 17.38 1.47 -11.99
C ASN A 141 16.16 0.74 -12.60
N LEU A 142 15.01 1.40 -12.61
CA LEU A 142 13.76 0.81 -13.09
C LEU A 142 13.84 0.30 -14.53
N GLY A 143 14.66 0.92 -15.40
CA GLY A 143 14.80 0.51 -16.79
C GLY A 143 15.33 -0.93 -16.96
N GLU A 144 16.03 -1.47 -15.97
CA GLU A 144 16.53 -2.85 -15.99
C GLU A 144 15.43 -3.90 -15.74
N PHE A 145 14.25 -3.47 -15.27
CA PHE A 145 13.13 -4.34 -14.89
C PHE A 145 11.93 -4.23 -15.84
N CYS A 146 12.06 -3.53 -16.99
CA CYS A 146 10.96 -3.19 -17.89
C CYS A 146 10.25 -4.36 -18.58
N ASN A 147 10.73 -5.61 -18.47
CA ASN A 147 10.15 -6.79 -19.11
C ASN A 147 9.49 -7.75 -18.13
N THR A 148 9.10 -7.27 -16.99
CA THR A 148 8.69 -8.14 -15.89
C THR A 148 7.19 -8.28 -15.74
N ASN A 149 6.85 -9.37 -15.10
CA ASN A 149 5.52 -9.82 -14.77
C ASN A 149 4.65 -8.75 -14.08
N SER A 150 3.37 -8.93 -14.17
CA SER A 150 2.35 -8.03 -13.62
C SER A 150 2.31 -7.96 -12.09
N LEU A 151 3.18 -8.67 -11.36
CA LEU A 151 3.12 -8.81 -9.90
C LEU A 151 4.48 -8.48 -9.27
N VAL A 152 4.55 -7.40 -8.50
CA VAL A 152 5.79 -6.85 -7.93
C VAL A 152 5.65 -6.67 -6.43
N SER A 153 6.63 -7.13 -5.65
CA SER A 153 6.85 -6.71 -4.26
C SER A 153 7.86 -5.56 -4.22
N LEU A 154 7.49 -4.47 -3.57
CA LEU A 154 8.36 -3.32 -3.34
C LEU A 154 8.60 -3.13 -1.85
N LEU A 155 9.84 -3.33 -1.41
CA LEU A 155 10.26 -3.13 -0.03
C LEU A 155 10.89 -1.75 0.15
N VAL A 156 10.34 -0.97 1.09
CA VAL A 156 10.80 0.38 1.44
C VAL A 156 11.09 0.47 2.93
N GLY A 157 12.25 0.96 3.30
CA GLY A 157 12.63 1.16 4.71
C GLY A 157 11.87 2.31 5.39
N PRO A 158 11.91 2.38 6.73
CA PRO A 158 11.42 3.54 7.49
C PRO A 158 12.34 4.75 7.27
N GLU A 159 12.07 5.87 7.97
CA GLU A 159 12.89 7.10 7.87
C GLU A 159 14.38 6.87 8.18
N GLY A 160 14.70 5.93 9.06
CA GLY A 160 16.07 5.51 9.37
C GLY A 160 16.69 4.58 8.32
N GLY A 161 15.96 4.20 7.28
CA GLY A 161 16.33 3.19 6.29
C GLY A 161 16.33 1.77 6.86
N LEU A 162 16.69 0.81 6.03
CA LEU A 162 16.96 -0.57 6.44
C LEU A 162 18.40 -0.68 6.98
N SER A 163 18.64 -1.61 7.90
CA SER A 163 20.00 -1.95 8.32
C SER A 163 20.72 -2.78 7.25
N ASP A 164 22.06 -2.89 7.36
CA ASP A 164 22.82 -3.70 6.40
C ASP A 164 22.40 -5.18 6.50
N SER A 165 22.10 -5.69 7.71
CA SER A 165 21.58 -7.05 7.93
C SER A 165 20.21 -7.28 7.30
N GLU A 166 19.32 -6.29 7.35
CA GLU A 166 18.00 -6.36 6.70
C GLU A 166 18.09 -6.32 5.17
N ILE A 167 19.02 -5.53 4.64
CA ILE A 167 19.33 -5.52 3.19
C ILE A 167 19.88 -6.89 2.77
N ASP A 168 20.89 -7.42 3.48
CA ASP A 168 21.48 -8.72 3.16
C ASP A 168 20.45 -9.85 3.22
N LEU A 169 19.57 -9.84 4.24
CA LEU A 169 18.48 -10.80 4.33
C LEU A 169 17.53 -10.70 3.13
N SER A 170 17.18 -9.49 2.72
CA SER A 170 16.30 -9.25 1.57
C SER A 170 16.94 -9.78 0.28
N LEU A 171 18.22 -9.46 0.04
CA LEU A 171 18.95 -9.93 -1.14
C LEU A 171 19.06 -11.47 -1.17
N ASN A 172 19.36 -12.10 -0.02
CA ASN A 172 19.41 -13.56 0.11
C ASN A 172 18.04 -14.23 -0.09
N SER A 173 16.95 -13.48 0.10
CA SER A 173 15.57 -13.93 -0.13
C SER A 173 15.07 -13.63 -1.55
N GLY A 174 15.97 -13.20 -2.45
CA GLY A 174 15.66 -12.97 -3.86
C GLY A 174 15.12 -11.58 -4.19
N PHE A 175 15.25 -10.61 -3.28
CA PHE A 175 14.99 -9.22 -3.61
C PHE A 175 16.15 -8.64 -4.42
N GLU A 176 15.83 -7.83 -5.40
CA GLU A 176 16.79 -7.12 -6.21
C GLU A 176 16.87 -5.64 -5.79
N PRO A 177 18.06 -5.09 -5.60
CA PRO A 177 18.20 -3.71 -5.16
C PRO A 177 17.85 -2.74 -6.27
N LEU A 178 17.07 -1.70 -5.93
CA LEU A 178 16.60 -0.69 -6.86
C LEU A 178 16.89 0.71 -6.32
N THR A 179 17.33 1.61 -7.21
CA THR A 179 17.38 3.05 -6.94
C THR A 179 16.41 3.83 -7.83
N LEU A 180 15.79 4.86 -7.25
CA LEU A 180 14.87 5.79 -7.96
C LEU A 180 15.61 7.08 -8.35
N GLY A 181 16.78 6.93 -8.99
CA GLY A 181 17.59 8.05 -9.45
C GLY A 181 18.72 8.46 -8.48
N PRO A 182 19.39 9.59 -8.73
CA PRO A 182 20.63 9.95 -8.03
C PRO A 182 20.42 10.57 -6.65
N ARG A 183 19.18 10.84 -6.25
CA ARG A 183 18.87 11.49 -4.97
C ARG A 183 18.43 10.47 -3.93
N VAL A 184 18.79 10.72 -2.67
CA VAL A 184 18.19 10.00 -1.54
C VAL A 184 16.82 10.60 -1.28
N LEU A 185 15.78 9.80 -1.46
CA LEU A 185 14.40 10.20 -1.24
C LEU A 185 13.99 9.92 0.21
N ARG A 186 13.05 10.69 0.73
CA ARG A 186 12.39 10.35 1.97
C ARG A 186 11.47 9.14 1.76
N THR A 187 11.20 8.38 2.81
CA THR A 187 10.34 7.18 2.78
C THR A 187 8.98 7.46 2.14
N GLU A 188 8.38 8.61 2.46
CA GLU A 188 7.10 9.03 1.91
C GLU A 188 7.16 9.55 0.46
N THR A 189 8.34 9.72 -0.11
CA THR A 189 8.54 10.17 -1.50
C THR A 189 8.93 9.01 -2.42
N ALA A 190 9.54 7.98 -1.84
CA ALA A 190 10.00 6.79 -2.55
C ALA A 190 8.84 5.88 -2.91
#